data_d5a6f4ad0b7d50bbb8dc5638f3ff7581
#
_entry.id   d5a6f4ad0b7d50bbb8dc5638f3ff7581
#
_cell.length_a   1.000
_cell.length_b   1.000
_cell.length_c   1.000
_cell.angle_alpha   90.00
_cell.angle_beta   90.00
_cell.angle_gamma   90.00
#
_symmetry.space_group_name_H-M   'P 1'
#
loop_
_entity.id
_entity.type
_entity.pdbx_description
1 polymer ?
#
loop_
_entity_poly.entity_id
_entity_poly.type
_entity_poly.pdbx_seq_one_letter_code
_entity_poly.pdbx_strand_id
1 'polypeptide(L)'
;MSYQPNDPHLVPQAAPPALSLPQRGMRDGAHGLSIPAGAAVTGPQAQQATELAQRYELLERLGLSTAASQDFDELARGMAEEAGFLYGFVNLFLEEQTFVGLHQPPADSGYVIVGRTMSHDHGWCPEVVARKKALPLHDVHASPRFSGNHVVDAVGIRSYFGAPLIHESGTVLGTVCVIDPEKRPLSEARRLRDIVISTGAQVMDHIAHAPVR
;
A
#
# COMPACT_ATOMS: atom_id res chain seq x y z
N MET A 1 26.16 1.14 -46.95
CA MET A 1 24.79 0.62 -47.12
C MET A 1 23.86 1.57 -46.41
N SER A 2 22.99 2.21 -47.19
CA SER A 2 22.22 3.42 -46.87
C SER A 2 21.00 3.09 -46.01
N TYR A 3 20.81 3.85 -44.97
CA TYR A 3 19.60 3.87 -44.13
C TYR A 3 18.52 4.69 -44.82
N GLN A 4 17.36 4.09 -45.08
CA GLN A 4 16.18 4.81 -45.56
C GLN A 4 15.14 4.94 -44.45
N PRO A 5 14.67 6.15 -44.12
CA PRO A 5 13.51 6.38 -43.26
C PRO A 5 12.31 6.70 -44.13
N ASN A 6 11.28 5.86 -44.18
CA ASN A 6 9.91 6.29 -44.49
C ASN A 6 8.93 5.12 -44.24
N ASP A 7 8.24 5.21 -43.11
CA ASP A 7 7.04 4.44 -42.83
C ASP A 7 5.87 5.43 -42.70
N PRO A 8 4.87 5.44 -43.62
CA PRO A 8 3.84 6.49 -43.70
C PRO A 8 2.52 6.13 -43.00
N HIS A 9 2.53 5.32 -41.93
CA HIS A 9 1.29 4.87 -41.26
C HIS A 9 1.08 5.35 -39.82
N LEU A 10 1.61 6.51 -39.44
CA LEU A 10 1.20 7.17 -38.21
C LEU A 10 0.18 8.27 -38.50
N VAL A 11 -1.10 7.88 -38.56
CA VAL A 11 -2.23 8.81 -38.55
C VAL A 11 -2.53 9.14 -37.09
N PRO A 12 -2.59 10.43 -36.68
CA PRO A 12 -3.00 10.79 -35.34
C PRO A 12 -4.49 10.48 -35.14
N GLN A 13 -4.83 9.64 -34.18
CA GLN A 13 -6.22 9.42 -33.77
C GLN A 13 -6.74 10.69 -33.07
N ALA A 14 -7.82 11.23 -33.63
CA ALA A 14 -8.56 12.35 -33.07
C ALA A 14 -9.20 11.96 -31.72
N ALA A 15 -9.15 12.88 -30.77
CA ALA A 15 -9.81 12.77 -29.48
C ALA A 15 -11.34 12.59 -29.65
N PRO A 16 -11.98 11.75 -28.80
CA PRO A 16 -13.43 11.60 -28.84
C PRO A 16 -14.14 12.88 -28.37
N PRO A 17 -15.34 13.20 -28.90
CA PRO A 17 -16.07 14.40 -28.52
C PRO A 17 -16.63 14.31 -27.11
N ALA A 18 -16.58 15.46 -26.41
CA ALA A 18 -17.13 15.63 -25.07
C ALA A 18 -18.64 15.33 -25.06
N LEU A 19 -19.06 14.43 -24.19
CA LEU A 19 -20.46 14.14 -23.92
C LEU A 19 -21.10 15.29 -23.13
N SER A 20 -21.99 16.04 -23.78
CA SER A 20 -22.82 17.06 -23.15
C SER A 20 -23.91 16.38 -22.29
N LEU A 21 -23.94 16.70 -21.00
CA LEU A 21 -25.01 16.29 -20.09
C LEU A 21 -26.27 17.11 -20.34
N PRO A 22 -27.48 16.53 -20.37
CA PRO A 22 -28.72 17.28 -20.50
C PRO A 22 -29.04 18.04 -19.23
N GLN A 23 -29.23 19.36 -19.35
CA GLN A 23 -29.77 20.20 -18.28
C GLN A 23 -31.25 19.83 -18.03
N ARG A 24 -31.55 19.27 -16.85
CA ARG A 24 -32.93 19.13 -16.37
C ARG A 24 -33.32 20.37 -15.60
N GLY A 25 -34.44 20.96 -16.04
CA GLY A 25 -35.03 22.15 -15.52
C GLY A 25 -35.37 22.10 -14.03
N MET A 26 -35.20 23.25 -13.40
CA MET A 26 -35.69 23.57 -12.08
C MET A 26 -37.21 23.36 -11.99
N ARG A 27 -37.66 22.54 -11.06
CA ARG A 27 -38.99 22.62 -10.51
C ARG A 27 -38.88 22.94 -9.03
N ASP A 28 -39.36 24.13 -8.66
CA ASP A 28 -39.60 24.54 -7.30
C ASP A 28 -40.61 23.56 -6.64
N GLY A 29 -40.21 22.98 -5.53
CA GLY A 29 -41.03 22.18 -4.66
C GLY A 29 -40.39 22.14 -3.29
N ALA A 30 -40.78 23.11 -2.45
CA ALA A 30 -40.42 23.13 -1.04
C ALA A 30 -41.14 21.98 -0.32
N HIS A 31 -40.47 20.86 -0.16
CA HIS A 31 -40.81 19.85 0.83
C HIS A 31 -39.63 19.73 1.79
N GLY A 32 -39.84 20.19 3.01
CA GLY A 32 -38.91 20.07 4.12
C GLY A 32 -38.57 18.60 4.36
N LEU A 33 -37.39 18.21 3.94
CA LEU A 33 -36.78 16.95 4.35
C LEU A 33 -36.23 17.15 5.77
N SER A 34 -37.00 16.72 6.76
CA SER A 34 -36.47 16.45 8.09
C SER A 34 -35.40 15.37 7.95
N ILE A 35 -34.15 15.76 8.13
CA ILE A 35 -33.04 14.82 8.29
C ILE A 35 -33.24 14.18 9.68
N PRO A 36 -33.49 12.88 9.81
CA PRO A 36 -33.48 12.23 11.11
C PRO A 36 -32.07 12.35 11.69
N ALA A 37 -31.96 13.10 12.80
CA ALA A 37 -30.74 13.09 13.60
C ALA A 37 -30.57 11.68 14.16
N GLY A 38 -29.40 11.02 13.81
CA GLY A 38 -28.98 9.82 14.50
C GLY A 38 -29.17 8.49 13.77
N ALA A 39 -28.97 8.42 12.46
CA ALA A 39 -28.57 7.14 11.86
C ALA A 39 -27.12 6.89 12.21
N ALA A 40 -26.83 6.07 13.22
CA ALA A 40 -25.50 5.52 13.44
C ALA A 40 -25.07 4.84 12.13
N VAL A 41 -23.98 5.31 11.53
CA VAL A 41 -23.38 4.66 10.35
C VAL A 41 -22.87 3.30 10.84
N THR A 42 -23.71 2.28 10.70
CA THR A 42 -23.37 0.90 11.07
C THR A 42 -23.02 0.16 9.79
N GLY A 43 -21.81 -0.36 9.71
CA GLY A 43 -21.34 -1.11 8.55
C GLY A 43 -19.82 -1.07 8.41
N PRO A 44 -19.28 -1.76 7.40
CA PRO A 44 -17.82 -1.82 7.16
C PRO A 44 -17.14 -0.45 7.08
N GLN A 45 -17.82 0.56 6.53
CA GLN A 45 -17.30 1.93 6.43
C GLN A 45 -17.17 2.62 7.80
N ALA A 46 -18.15 2.42 8.70
CA ALA A 46 -18.06 2.96 10.06
C ALA A 46 -16.92 2.32 10.85
N GLN A 47 -16.72 1.03 10.67
CA GLN A 47 -15.61 0.32 11.29
C GLN A 47 -14.26 0.84 10.78
N GLN A 48 -14.10 1.01 9.46
CA GLN A 48 -12.88 1.59 8.85
C GLN A 48 -12.62 3.01 9.38
N ALA A 49 -13.64 3.86 9.47
CA ALA A 49 -13.50 5.20 10.02
C ALA A 49 -13.07 5.19 11.50
N THR A 50 -13.61 4.26 12.29
CA THR A 50 -13.24 4.10 13.71
C THR A 50 -11.79 3.62 13.83
N GLU A 51 -11.39 2.64 13.03
CA GLU A 51 -10.01 2.14 13.03
C GLU A 51 -9.01 3.21 12.59
N LEU A 52 -9.37 4.02 11.59
CA LEU A 52 -8.56 5.14 11.13
C LEU A 52 -8.38 6.20 12.24
N ALA A 53 -9.48 6.58 12.91
CA ALA A 53 -9.43 7.52 14.04
C ALA A 53 -8.53 6.98 15.18
N GLN A 54 -8.64 5.70 15.51
CA GLN A 54 -7.78 5.07 16.52
C GLN A 54 -6.30 5.08 16.12
N ARG A 55 -5.98 4.91 14.83
CA ARG A 55 -4.60 5.01 14.34
C ARG A 55 -4.06 6.43 14.50
N TYR A 56 -4.82 7.45 14.10
CA TYR A 56 -4.40 8.84 14.27
C TYR A 56 -4.19 9.23 15.73
N GLU A 57 -5.13 8.87 16.61
CA GLU A 57 -4.98 9.11 18.05
C GLU A 57 -3.72 8.43 18.60
N LEU A 58 -3.41 7.22 18.15
CA LEU A 58 -2.22 6.51 18.57
C LEU A 58 -0.95 7.16 18.02
N LEU A 59 -0.93 7.55 16.73
CA LEU A 59 0.20 8.25 16.12
C LEU A 59 0.51 9.58 16.83
N GLU A 60 -0.53 10.34 17.19
CA GLU A 60 -0.39 11.59 17.95
C GLU A 60 0.21 11.34 19.33
N ARG A 61 -0.30 10.36 20.08
CA ARG A 61 0.24 9.98 21.40
C ARG A 61 1.71 9.53 21.35
N LEU A 62 2.11 8.88 20.27
CA LEU A 62 3.47 8.41 20.07
C LEU A 62 4.38 9.50 19.49
N GLY A 63 3.84 10.67 19.12
CA GLY A 63 4.59 11.73 18.45
C GLY A 63 5.14 11.30 17.09
N LEU A 64 4.51 10.31 16.45
CA LEU A 64 4.99 9.73 15.19
C LEU A 64 4.51 10.56 14.00
N SER A 65 5.47 11.05 13.21
CA SER A 65 5.19 11.71 11.93
C SER A 65 4.73 10.69 10.86
N THR A 66 3.76 11.10 10.05
CA THR A 66 3.34 10.34 8.87
C THR A 66 4.18 10.67 7.62
N ALA A 67 5.15 11.56 7.74
CA ALA A 67 6.09 11.88 6.67
C ALA A 67 7.14 10.78 6.50
N ALA A 68 7.74 10.73 5.31
CA ALA A 68 8.89 9.87 5.04
C ALA A 68 10.03 10.15 6.04
N SER A 69 10.68 9.10 6.51
CA SER A 69 11.78 9.15 7.48
C SER A 69 12.97 8.35 6.98
N GLN A 70 14.17 8.92 7.10
CA GLN A 70 15.41 8.23 6.76
C GLN A 70 15.59 6.95 7.61
N ASP A 71 15.24 6.99 8.89
CA ASP A 71 15.36 5.83 9.79
C ASP A 71 14.47 4.67 9.31
N PHE A 72 13.24 4.99 8.87
CA PHE A 72 12.35 3.97 8.28
C PHE A 72 12.80 3.51 6.90
N ASP A 73 13.40 4.40 6.07
CA ASP A 73 14.01 4.00 4.80
C ASP A 73 15.18 3.02 5.03
N GLU A 74 15.99 3.23 6.07
CA GLU A 74 17.08 2.31 6.46
C GLU A 74 16.56 0.96 6.95
N LEU A 75 15.49 0.93 7.75
CA LEU A 75 14.83 -0.31 8.17
C LEU A 75 14.24 -1.06 6.98
N ALA A 76 13.58 -0.35 6.06
CA ALA A 76 13.04 -0.95 4.83
C ALA A 76 14.15 -1.53 3.95
N ARG A 77 15.28 -0.81 3.81
CA ARG A 77 16.45 -1.26 3.07
C ARG A 77 17.08 -2.49 3.69
N GLY A 78 17.37 -2.45 4.99
CA GLY A 78 17.96 -3.59 5.71
C GLY A 78 17.11 -4.85 5.59
N MET A 79 15.79 -4.73 5.71
CA MET A 79 14.86 -5.83 5.51
C MET A 79 14.92 -6.39 4.08
N ALA A 80 14.94 -5.52 3.07
CA ALA A 80 15.00 -5.94 1.67
C ALA A 80 16.33 -6.63 1.35
N GLU A 81 17.46 -6.08 1.81
CA GLU A 81 18.80 -6.66 1.65
C GLU A 81 18.90 -8.03 2.33
N GLU A 82 18.46 -8.16 3.58
CA GLU A 82 18.49 -9.43 4.32
C GLU A 82 17.60 -10.50 3.66
N ALA A 83 16.43 -10.10 3.16
CA ALA A 83 15.52 -10.98 2.45
C ALA A 83 16.00 -11.31 1.02
N GLY A 84 16.87 -10.49 0.43
CA GLY A 84 17.28 -10.56 -0.97
C GLY A 84 16.16 -10.12 -1.93
N PHE A 85 15.45 -9.04 -1.59
CA PHE A 85 14.35 -8.47 -2.36
C PHE A 85 14.69 -7.10 -2.92
N LEU A 86 14.07 -6.73 -4.05
CA LEU A 86 14.31 -5.43 -4.68
C LEU A 86 13.60 -4.28 -3.96
N TYR A 87 12.44 -4.54 -3.33
CA TYR A 87 11.66 -3.50 -2.68
C TYR A 87 11.37 -3.86 -1.23
N GLY A 88 11.46 -2.85 -0.37
CA GLY A 88 11.10 -2.93 1.04
C GLY A 88 10.28 -1.72 1.48
N PHE A 89 9.31 -1.93 2.38
CA PHE A 89 8.39 -0.88 2.80
C PHE A 89 8.14 -0.93 4.31
N VAL A 90 8.11 0.26 4.91
CA VAL A 90 7.44 0.51 6.20
C VAL A 90 6.20 1.36 5.87
N ASN A 91 5.02 0.79 6.08
CA ASN A 91 3.75 1.31 5.59
C ASN A 91 2.82 1.62 6.75
N LEU A 92 2.31 2.85 6.85
CA LEU A 92 1.22 3.23 7.74
C LEU A 92 -0.12 3.14 6.99
N PHE A 93 -1.15 2.65 7.68
CA PHE A 93 -2.51 2.50 7.15
C PHE A 93 -3.36 3.69 7.55
N LEU A 94 -3.32 4.75 6.73
CA LEU A 94 -4.09 5.99 6.90
C LEU A 94 -5.29 6.01 5.94
N GLU A 95 -5.65 7.15 5.33
CA GLU A 95 -6.64 7.23 4.24
C GLU A 95 -6.19 6.42 3.02
N GLU A 96 -4.89 6.39 2.83
CA GLU A 96 -4.19 5.53 1.87
C GLU A 96 -3.10 4.75 2.61
N GLN A 97 -2.52 3.77 1.96
CA GLN A 97 -1.28 3.17 2.38
C GLN A 97 -0.17 4.21 2.21
N THR A 98 0.52 4.59 3.30
CA THR A 98 1.55 5.64 3.30
C THR A 98 2.90 5.03 3.64
N PHE A 99 3.81 5.01 2.68
CA PHE A 99 5.15 4.43 2.83
C PHE A 99 6.10 5.42 3.49
N VAL A 100 6.14 5.42 4.82
CA VAL A 100 7.04 6.25 5.62
C VAL A 100 8.48 5.77 5.52
N GLY A 101 8.70 4.49 5.23
CA GLY A 101 9.97 3.89 4.84
C GLY A 101 9.85 3.18 3.50
N LEU A 102 10.81 3.44 2.59
CA LEU A 102 10.83 2.88 1.24
C LEU A 102 12.26 2.58 0.82
N HIS A 103 12.50 1.33 0.42
CA HIS A 103 13.65 0.91 -0.37
C HIS A 103 13.19 0.41 -1.73
N GLN A 104 13.86 0.82 -2.79
CA GLN A 104 13.58 0.41 -4.17
C GLN A 104 14.83 0.52 -5.04
N PRO A 105 14.87 -0.16 -6.20
CA PRO A 105 15.99 -0.04 -7.14
C PRO A 105 16.21 1.39 -7.60
N PRO A 106 17.44 1.74 -8.06
CA PRO A 106 17.71 3.03 -8.68
C PRO A 106 16.85 3.30 -9.92
N ALA A 107 16.57 4.57 -10.20
CA ALA A 107 15.67 4.97 -11.30
C ALA A 107 16.17 4.54 -12.70
N ASP A 108 17.47 4.32 -12.86
CA ASP A 108 18.13 3.85 -14.09
C ASP A 108 18.27 2.32 -14.18
N SER A 109 17.75 1.59 -13.20
CA SER A 109 17.86 0.11 -13.13
C SER A 109 16.96 -0.64 -14.10
N GLY A 110 16.00 0.04 -14.74
CA GLY A 110 14.98 -0.57 -15.60
C GLY A 110 13.79 -1.19 -14.84
N TYR A 111 13.80 -1.16 -13.52
CA TYR A 111 12.67 -1.56 -12.69
C TYR A 111 11.67 -0.42 -12.48
N VAL A 112 10.43 -0.76 -12.15
CA VAL A 112 9.38 0.23 -11.88
C VAL A 112 9.71 1.00 -10.59
N ILE A 113 9.66 2.32 -10.67
CA ILE A 113 9.80 3.20 -9.51
C ILE A 113 8.42 3.47 -8.94
N VAL A 114 8.24 3.17 -7.65
CA VAL A 114 6.97 3.33 -6.95
C VAL A 114 6.94 4.64 -6.15
N GLY A 115 5.74 5.20 -5.99
CA GLY A 115 5.51 6.36 -5.12
C GLY A 115 5.43 5.97 -3.64
N ARG A 116 5.19 6.97 -2.79
CA ARG A 116 5.08 6.75 -1.33
C ARG A 116 3.63 6.63 -0.83
N THR A 117 2.66 6.56 -1.74
CA THR A 117 1.25 6.28 -1.38
C THR A 117 0.65 5.25 -2.33
N MET A 118 -0.34 4.52 -1.84
CA MET A 118 -1.07 3.54 -2.63
C MET A 118 -2.48 3.35 -2.05
N SER A 119 -3.48 3.18 -2.91
CA SER A 119 -4.84 2.84 -2.50
C SER A 119 -4.90 1.57 -1.65
N HIS A 120 -5.85 1.50 -0.71
CA HIS A 120 -6.11 0.28 0.07
C HIS A 120 -6.61 -0.90 -0.78
N ASP A 121 -7.11 -0.65 -1.99
CA ASP A 121 -7.54 -1.72 -2.90
C ASP A 121 -6.37 -2.44 -3.60
N HIS A 122 -5.15 -1.94 -3.43
CA HIS A 122 -3.96 -2.45 -4.08
C HIS A 122 -2.99 -3.10 -3.10
N GLY A 123 -2.24 -4.08 -3.58
CA GLY A 123 -1.27 -4.83 -2.79
C GLY A 123 -1.93 -5.84 -1.85
N TRP A 124 -1.14 -6.45 -0.98
CA TRP A 124 -1.59 -7.48 -0.02
C TRP A 124 -1.50 -7.02 1.44
N CYS A 125 -1.02 -5.81 1.70
CA CYS A 125 -0.97 -5.22 3.03
C CYS A 125 -2.36 -5.12 3.70
N PRO A 126 -3.47 -4.80 2.98
CA PRO A 126 -4.81 -4.82 3.56
C PRO A 126 -5.18 -6.17 4.19
N GLU A 127 -4.76 -7.27 3.55
CA GLU A 127 -4.99 -8.61 4.09
C GLU A 127 -4.16 -8.89 5.35
N VAL A 128 -2.92 -8.39 5.39
CA VAL A 128 -2.05 -8.49 6.57
C VAL A 128 -2.67 -7.75 7.75
N VAL A 129 -3.18 -6.53 7.53
CA VAL A 129 -3.87 -5.72 8.54
C VAL A 129 -5.12 -6.43 9.04
N ALA A 130 -5.99 -6.88 8.13
CA ALA A 130 -7.24 -7.56 8.48
C ALA A 130 -7.02 -8.86 9.27
N ARG A 131 -5.98 -9.62 8.92
CA ARG A 131 -5.66 -10.89 9.59
C ARG A 131 -4.86 -10.71 10.88
N LYS A 132 -4.22 -9.56 11.07
CA LYS A 132 -3.24 -9.30 12.15
C LYS A 132 -2.15 -10.38 12.22
N LYS A 133 -1.74 -10.91 11.08
CA LYS A 133 -0.75 -11.99 10.95
C LYS A 133 0.08 -11.81 9.70
N ALA A 134 1.33 -12.26 9.76
CA ALA A 134 2.21 -12.27 8.61
C ALA A 134 1.62 -13.09 7.44
N LEU A 135 1.83 -12.59 6.22
CA LEU A 135 1.38 -13.19 4.97
C LEU A 135 2.60 -13.52 4.08
N PRO A 136 3.00 -14.78 4.01
CA PRO A 136 4.06 -15.23 3.11
C PRO A 136 3.47 -15.68 1.77
N LEU A 137 3.76 -14.98 0.69
CA LEU A 137 3.40 -15.36 -0.68
C LEU A 137 4.68 -15.58 -1.48
N HIS A 138 5.17 -16.80 -1.48
CA HIS A 138 6.40 -17.18 -2.19
C HIS A 138 6.24 -17.16 -3.72
N ASP A 139 5.02 -17.34 -4.22
CA ASP A 139 4.59 -17.11 -5.60
C ASP A 139 3.13 -16.64 -5.59
N VAL A 140 2.87 -15.38 -5.93
CA VAL A 140 1.51 -14.81 -5.95
C VAL A 140 0.62 -15.48 -6.98
N HIS A 141 1.20 -16.07 -8.03
CA HIS A 141 0.47 -16.82 -9.05
C HIS A 141 0.08 -18.25 -8.60
N ALA A 142 0.59 -18.72 -7.46
CA ALA A 142 0.21 -20.03 -6.92
C ALA A 142 -1.26 -20.10 -6.48
N SER A 143 -1.93 -18.94 -6.33
CA SER A 143 -3.35 -18.88 -5.98
C SER A 143 -4.07 -17.74 -6.72
N PRO A 144 -5.22 -18.03 -7.38
CA PRO A 144 -6.05 -17.02 -8.04
C PRO A 144 -6.46 -15.86 -7.12
N ARG A 145 -6.57 -16.12 -5.81
CA ARG A 145 -6.89 -15.09 -4.80
C ARG A 145 -5.88 -13.95 -4.78
N PHE A 146 -4.61 -14.23 -5.08
CA PHE A 146 -3.52 -13.26 -4.95
C PHE A 146 -3.01 -12.74 -6.29
N SER A 147 -3.18 -13.51 -7.37
CA SER A 147 -2.67 -13.16 -8.71
C SER A 147 -3.45 -12.05 -9.42
N GLY A 148 -4.70 -11.81 -9.05
CA GLY A 148 -5.54 -10.74 -9.63
C GLY A 148 -5.31 -9.36 -9.02
N ASN A 149 -4.23 -9.14 -8.28
CA ASN A 149 -3.94 -7.86 -7.66
C ASN A 149 -3.27 -6.91 -8.65
N HIS A 150 -3.68 -5.63 -8.64
CA HIS A 150 -3.18 -4.60 -9.56
C HIS A 150 -1.64 -4.50 -9.59
N VAL A 151 -0.96 -4.66 -8.45
CA VAL A 151 0.51 -4.57 -8.39
C VAL A 151 1.21 -5.71 -9.13
N VAL A 152 0.54 -6.85 -9.38
CA VAL A 152 1.09 -7.94 -10.20
C VAL A 152 1.32 -7.45 -11.61
N ASP A 153 0.33 -6.77 -12.20
CA ASP A 153 0.42 -6.27 -13.57
C ASP A 153 1.24 -4.97 -13.65
N ALA A 154 1.06 -4.06 -12.69
CA ALA A 154 1.69 -2.74 -12.72
C ALA A 154 3.20 -2.77 -12.43
N VAL A 155 3.65 -3.68 -11.55
CA VAL A 155 5.05 -3.76 -11.11
C VAL A 155 5.70 -5.11 -11.47
N GLY A 156 4.92 -6.06 -11.94
CA GLY A 156 5.41 -7.41 -12.31
C GLY A 156 5.76 -8.30 -11.12
N ILE A 157 5.09 -8.10 -9.97
CA ILE A 157 5.45 -8.77 -8.71
C ILE A 157 5.08 -10.26 -8.74
N ARG A 158 6.01 -11.11 -8.28
CA ARG A 158 5.86 -12.56 -8.17
C ARG A 158 5.91 -13.06 -6.73
N SER A 159 6.56 -12.33 -5.81
CA SER A 159 6.60 -12.71 -4.40
C SER A 159 6.35 -11.52 -3.48
N TYR A 160 5.71 -11.81 -2.33
CA TYR A 160 5.37 -10.85 -1.29
C TYR A 160 5.54 -11.50 0.09
N PHE A 161 6.19 -10.82 1.00
CA PHE A 161 6.22 -11.18 2.42
C PHE A 161 5.94 -9.93 3.24
N GLY A 162 4.94 -9.99 4.12
CA GLY A 162 4.58 -8.86 4.97
C GLY A 162 4.15 -9.28 6.36
N ALA A 163 4.38 -8.38 7.33
CA ALA A 163 3.99 -8.54 8.72
C ALA A 163 3.29 -7.27 9.23
N PRO A 164 2.30 -7.39 10.14
CA PRO A 164 1.61 -6.23 10.70
C PRO A 164 2.46 -5.52 11.75
N LEU A 165 2.31 -4.20 11.83
CA LEU A 165 2.82 -3.35 12.90
C LEU A 165 1.71 -3.22 13.96
N ILE A 166 1.79 -4.03 15.02
CA ILE A 166 0.77 -4.09 16.07
C ILE A 166 1.31 -3.42 17.32
N HIS A 167 0.66 -2.35 17.75
CA HIS A 167 0.92 -1.72 19.04
C HIS A 167 0.37 -2.57 20.18
N GLU A 168 0.91 -2.41 21.40
CA GLU A 168 0.49 -3.14 22.63
C GLU A 168 -1.02 -2.99 22.94
N SER A 169 -1.65 -1.89 22.50
CA SER A 169 -3.10 -1.70 22.59
C SER A 169 -3.91 -2.64 21.67
N GLY A 170 -3.25 -3.41 20.80
CA GLY A 170 -3.89 -4.24 19.77
C GLY A 170 -4.26 -3.48 18.49
N THR A 171 -3.97 -2.17 18.42
CA THR A 171 -4.15 -1.35 17.21
C THR A 171 -3.10 -1.71 16.18
N VAL A 172 -3.51 -1.98 14.94
CA VAL A 172 -2.61 -2.18 13.81
C VAL A 172 -2.32 -0.82 13.18
N LEU A 173 -1.10 -0.32 13.30
CA LEU A 173 -0.67 0.94 12.69
C LEU A 173 -0.46 0.81 11.19
N GLY A 174 0.00 -0.36 10.74
CA GLY A 174 0.36 -0.61 9.36
C GLY A 174 1.06 -1.94 9.16
N THR A 175 2.00 -1.99 8.23
CA THR A 175 2.74 -3.20 7.87
C THR A 175 4.19 -2.88 7.54
N VAL A 176 5.05 -3.89 7.65
CA VAL A 176 6.32 -3.95 6.89
C VAL A 176 6.18 -5.02 5.83
N CYS A 177 6.75 -4.80 4.65
CA CYS A 177 6.74 -5.83 3.62
C CYS A 177 7.89 -5.70 2.63
N VAL A 178 8.20 -6.81 1.95
CA VAL A 178 9.10 -6.88 0.81
C VAL A 178 8.36 -7.48 -0.39
N ILE A 179 8.68 -6.99 -1.59
CA ILE A 179 8.13 -7.51 -2.85
C ILE A 179 9.23 -7.66 -3.90
N ASP A 180 9.03 -8.62 -4.81
CA ASP A 180 10.02 -8.91 -5.86
C ASP A 180 9.33 -9.45 -7.12
N PRO A 181 9.83 -9.15 -8.34
CA PRO A 181 9.37 -9.73 -9.59
C PRO A 181 9.74 -11.22 -9.74
N GLU A 182 10.57 -11.75 -8.87
CA GLU A 182 10.91 -13.18 -8.87
C GLU A 182 10.13 -13.95 -7.79
N LYS A 183 9.71 -15.15 -8.12
CA LYS A 183 9.18 -16.08 -7.11
C LYS A 183 10.29 -16.61 -6.19
N ARG A 184 9.94 -16.98 -4.98
CA ARG A 184 10.87 -17.58 -4.02
C ARG A 184 10.63 -19.07 -3.83
N PRO A 185 11.65 -19.87 -3.54
CA PRO A 185 11.47 -21.27 -3.17
C PRO A 185 10.60 -21.40 -1.92
N LEU A 186 9.67 -22.37 -1.91
CA LEU A 186 8.83 -22.61 -0.73
C LEU A 186 9.66 -22.93 0.52
N SER A 187 10.84 -23.53 0.35
CA SER A 187 11.78 -23.83 1.43
C SER A 187 12.28 -22.59 2.17
N GLU A 188 12.29 -21.42 1.52
CA GLU A 188 12.70 -20.15 2.13
C GLU A 188 11.54 -19.41 2.82
N ALA A 189 10.29 -19.83 2.59
CA ALA A 189 9.13 -19.07 3.04
C ALA A 189 9.11 -18.83 4.56
N ARG A 190 9.62 -19.78 5.37
CA ARG A 190 9.72 -19.59 6.82
C ARG A 190 10.75 -18.51 7.16
N ARG A 191 11.97 -18.60 6.61
CA ARG A 191 13.03 -17.61 6.84
C ARG A 191 12.58 -16.20 6.46
N LEU A 192 12.01 -16.05 5.27
CA LEU A 192 11.55 -14.76 4.75
C LEU A 192 10.41 -14.17 5.60
N ARG A 193 9.46 -15.01 6.03
CA ARG A 193 8.43 -14.60 7.00
C ARG A 193 9.03 -14.12 8.32
N ASP A 194 10.03 -14.82 8.84
CA ASP A 194 10.63 -14.51 10.12
C ASP A 194 11.43 -13.19 10.04
N ILE A 195 12.06 -12.89 8.89
CA ILE A 195 12.71 -11.60 8.63
C ILE A 195 11.68 -10.45 8.73
N VAL A 196 10.56 -10.52 8.01
CA VAL A 196 9.56 -9.43 8.05
C VAL A 196 8.92 -9.29 9.43
N ILE A 197 8.74 -10.36 10.19
CA ILE A 197 8.25 -10.31 11.57
C ILE A 197 9.30 -9.61 12.47
N SER A 198 10.57 -9.99 12.36
CA SER A 198 11.66 -9.38 13.11
C SER A 198 11.79 -7.89 12.82
N THR A 199 11.75 -7.50 11.54
CA THR A 199 11.77 -6.08 11.16
C THR A 199 10.54 -5.33 11.67
N GLY A 200 9.36 -5.95 11.64
CA GLY A 200 8.16 -5.37 12.23
C GLY A 200 8.32 -5.06 13.73
N ALA A 201 8.96 -5.95 14.48
CA ALA A 201 9.30 -5.70 15.90
C ALA A 201 10.30 -4.55 16.04
N GLN A 202 11.34 -4.49 15.21
CA GLN A 202 12.32 -3.38 15.24
C GLN A 202 11.67 -2.03 14.93
N VAL A 203 10.74 -1.98 13.95
CA VAL A 203 9.97 -0.77 13.64
C VAL A 203 9.13 -0.35 14.85
N MET A 204 8.45 -1.28 15.50
CA MET A 204 7.64 -0.97 16.69
C MET A 204 8.51 -0.50 17.85
N ASP A 205 9.68 -1.11 18.06
CA ASP A 205 10.65 -0.65 19.05
C ASP A 205 11.17 0.76 18.73
N HIS A 206 11.49 1.05 17.47
CA HIS A 206 11.90 2.39 17.04
C HIS A 206 10.80 3.42 17.31
N ILE A 207 9.54 3.10 16.99
CA ILE A 207 8.39 3.96 17.28
C ILE A 207 8.23 4.22 18.80
N ALA A 208 8.37 3.19 19.61
CA ALA A 208 8.21 3.31 21.08
C ALA A 208 9.31 4.14 21.75
N HIS A 209 10.50 4.22 21.16
CA HIS A 209 11.67 4.92 21.73
C HIS A 209 12.00 6.22 20.98
N ALA A 210 11.22 6.61 19.96
CA ALA A 210 11.41 7.87 19.24
C ALA A 210 11.27 9.05 20.23
N PRO A 211 12.19 10.05 20.22
CA PRO A 211 12.05 11.24 21.04
C PRO A 211 10.76 11.98 20.63
N VAL A 212 9.89 12.19 21.61
CA VAL A 212 8.68 13.03 21.41
C VAL A 212 9.14 14.42 20.99
N ARG A 213 8.80 14.84 19.77
CA ARG A 213 9.14 16.17 19.21
C ARG A 213 8.06 17.18 19.52
#